data_bf089422e36227862213b971192def37
#
_entry.id   bf089422e36227862213b971192def37
#
_cell.length_a   1.000
_cell.length_b   1.000
_cell.length_c   1.000
_cell.angle_alpha   90.00
_cell.angle_beta   90.00
_cell.angle_gamma   90.00
#
_symmetry.space_group_name_H-M   'P 1'
#
loop_
_entity.id
_entity.type
_entity.pdbx_description
1 polymer ?
#
loop_
_entity_poly.entity_id
_entity_poly.type
_entity_poly.pdbx_seq_one_letter_code
_entity_poly.pdbx_strand_id
1 'polypeptide(L)'
;MRNTNAILCLAGALGLGGVLTLCPLDASYAFDPSATSGNAQTTPVEAFRMGAQAYFAGNKQKAVDALSFAAENGVPAAQWKLGRMYADGDGVAEDDLKAFKYFSRIADQHADDAPSSEQAPYVASAFVAIGSYYLTGIQNTAVKPNVRRAREIFTYAASYFGNADAQYNLGRLYLVGGGNEKPDPHMAARWLKLAALKGHYEAQATLGKLLFFDDAMGPNRVRGLMWLTIALPRAHGMKDAWITDTQERAFSLSSETERRRAMKLAQHWEKKDIASR
;
A
#
# COMPACT_ATOMS: atom_id res chain seq x y z
N MET A 1 -29.80 -18.65 12.81
CA MET A 1 -30.35 -19.94 12.36
C MET A 1 -29.33 -20.58 11.46
N ARG A 2 -28.63 -21.59 11.97
CA ARG A 2 -27.55 -22.29 11.27
C ARG A 2 -28.17 -23.43 10.45
N ASN A 3 -27.95 -23.46 9.15
CA ASN A 3 -28.24 -24.62 8.32
C ASN A 3 -26.99 -25.45 8.14
N THR A 4 -26.93 -26.57 8.81
CA THR A 4 -25.96 -27.66 8.60
C THR A 4 -26.56 -28.61 7.55
N ASN A 5 -26.02 -28.64 6.35
CA ASN A 5 -26.32 -29.71 5.38
C ASN A 5 -25.27 -30.81 5.53
N ALA A 6 -25.65 -31.86 6.26
CA ALA A 6 -24.95 -33.13 6.25
C ALA A 6 -25.45 -33.95 5.04
N ILE A 7 -24.56 -34.27 4.12
CA ILE A 7 -24.84 -35.24 3.03
C ILE A 7 -24.53 -36.65 3.56
N LEU A 8 -25.61 -37.41 3.76
CA LEU A 8 -25.55 -38.82 4.11
C LEU A 8 -25.34 -39.65 2.83
N CYS A 9 -24.20 -40.31 2.68
CA CYS A 9 -24.04 -41.38 1.67
C CYS A 9 -24.55 -42.68 2.27
N LEU A 10 -25.69 -43.17 1.81
CA LEU A 10 -26.21 -44.53 2.05
C LEU A 10 -25.74 -45.43 0.91
N ALA A 11 -24.85 -46.38 1.18
CA ALA A 11 -24.65 -47.54 0.33
C ALA A 11 -25.05 -48.77 1.12
N GLY A 12 -26.12 -49.43 0.71
CA GLY A 12 -26.55 -50.69 1.26
C GLY A 12 -25.78 -51.87 0.71
N ALA A 13 -25.27 -52.71 1.58
CA ALA A 13 -25.03 -54.14 1.32
C ALA A 13 -24.86 -54.90 2.65
N LEU A 14 -25.52 -56.01 2.74
CA LEU A 14 -25.59 -56.98 3.84
C LEU A 14 -24.20 -57.54 4.23
N GLY A 15 -23.90 -57.59 5.53
CA GLY A 15 -22.87 -58.47 6.06
C GLY A 15 -22.07 -57.89 7.23
N LEU A 16 -22.48 -58.27 8.46
CA LEU A 16 -21.69 -58.45 9.69
C LEU A 16 -20.40 -57.66 9.86
N GLY A 17 -20.39 -56.75 10.82
CA GLY A 17 -19.16 -56.24 11.41
C GLY A 17 -18.98 -54.73 11.18
N GLY A 18 -19.72 -53.89 11.96
CA GLY A 18 -19.58 -52.43 11.88
C GLY A 18 -18.28 -51.95 12.51
N VAL A 19 -17.37 -51.50 11.71
CA VAL A 19 -16.33 -50.55 12.09
C VAL A 19 -16.68 -49.23 11.44
N LEU A 20 -17.15 -48.30 12.26
CA LEU A 20 -17.29 -46.86 11.85
C LEU A 20 -15.88 -46.30 11.64
N THR A 21 -15.40 -46.33 10.40
CA THR A 21 -14.26 -45.51 10.04
C THR A 21 -14.72 -44.08 9.89
N LEU A 22 -14.44 -43.25 10.91
CA LEU A 22 -14.42 -41.80 10.82
C LEU A 22 -13.41 -41.45 9.73
N CYS A 23 -13.91 -40.94 8.59
CA CYS A 23 -13.05 -40.24 7.64
C CYS A 23 -12.47 -39.01 8.34
N PRO A 24 -11.15 -38.85 8.41
CA PRO A 24 -10.58 -37.59 8.86
C PRO A 24 -10.88 -36.51 7.81
N LEU A 25 -11.73 -35.55 8.19
CA LEU A 25 -11.92 -34.28 7.49
C LEU A 25 -10.72 -33.36 7.87
N ASP A 26 -9.54 -33.66 7.38
CA ASP A 26 -8.40 -32.75 7.41
C ASP A 26 -7.45 -33.11 6.27
N ALA A 27 -7.91 -32.82 5.04
CA ALA A 27 -6.95 -32.56 3.98
C ALA A 27 -6.79 -31.05 3.89
N SER A 28 -5.88 -30.52 4.71
CA SER A 28 -5.27 -29.23 4.41
C SER A 28 -4.62 -29.39 3.03
N TYR A 29 -5.23 -28.79 2.01
CA TYR A 29 -4.63 -28.69 0.68
C TYR A 29 -3.49 -27.67 0.75
N ALA A 30 -2.40 -28.05 1.43
CA ALA A 30 -1.16 -27.31 1.33
C ALA A 30 -0.69 -27.36 -0.13
N PHE A 31 -0.19 -26.25 -0.63
CA PHE A 31 0.44 -26.20 -1.94
C PHE A 31 1.61 -27.19 -1.96
N ASP A 32 1.50 -28.23 -2.79
CA ASP A 32 2.57 -29.18 -3.02
C ASP A 32 3.28 -28.80 -4.33
N PRO A 33 4.48 -28.26 -4.26
CA PRO A 33 5.24 -27.86 -5.46
C PRO A 33 5.67 -29.06 -6.32
N SER A 34 5.62 -30.30 -5.78
CA SER A 34 5.94 -31.52 -6.52
C SER A 34 4.75 -32.16 -7.27
N ALA A 35 3.51 -31.73 -6.96
CA ALA A 35 2.27 -32.27 -7.53
C ALA A 35 1.95 -31.77 -8.95
N THR A 36 2.71 -30.81 -9.49
CA THR A 36 2.61 -30.39 -10.89
C THR A 36 3.43 -31.29 -11.78
N SER A 37 2.76 -32.23 -12.43
CA SER A 37 3.18 -33.14 -13.53
C SER A 37 4.65 -33.11 -13.96
N GLY A 38 5.38 -34.20 -13.61
CA GLY A 38 6.57 -34.66 -14.33
C GLY A 38 7.81 -33.77 -14.23
N ASN A 39 8.66 -34.03 -13.23
CA ASN A 39 10.09 -33.62 -13.12
C ASN A 39 10.51 -32.14 -13.21
N ALA A 40 9.63 -31.18 -13.20
CA ALA A 40 10.00 -29.77 -13.04
C ALA A 40 9.62 -29.30 -11.62
N GLN A 41 10.60 -29.16 -10.73
CA GLN A 41 10.40 -28.47 -9.46
C GLN A 41 9.86 -27.06 -9.73
N THR A 42 8.69 -26.73 -9.20
CA THR A 42 8.11 -25.38 -9.32
C THR A 42 9.10 -24.36 -8.77
N THR A 43 9.55 -23.43 -9.60
CA THR A 43 10.46 -22.37 -9.15
C THR A 43 9.72 -21.37 -8.26
N PRO A 44 10.41 -20.65 -7.34
CA PRO A 44 9.78 -19.62 -6.52
C PRO A 44 9.06 -18.53 -7.33
N VAL A 45 9.61 -18.16 -8.50
CA VAL A 45 9.01 -17.18 -9.41
C VAL A 45 7.74 -17.74 -10.07
N GLU A 46 7.75 -19.03 -10.43
CA GLU A 46 6.55 -19.71 -10.94
C GLU A 46 5.46 -19.80 -9.88
N ALA A 47 5.82 -20.16 -8.65
CA ALA A 47 4.88 -20.17 -7.53
C ALA A 47 4.28 -18.78 -7.27
N PHE A 48 5.07 -17.73 -7.35
CA PHE A 48 4.55 -16.35 -7.30
C PHE A 48 3.51 -16.07 -8.40
N ARG A 49 3.81 -16.46 -9.65
CA ARG A 49 2.88 -16.29 -10.78
C ARG A 49 1.58 -17.06 -10.57
N MET A 50 1.68 -18.32 -10.12
CA MET A 50 0.51 -19.15 -9.80
C MET A 50 -0.31 -18.56 -8.66
N GLY A 51 0.35 -18.06 -7.62
CA GLY A 51 -0.29 -17.36 -6.50
C GLY A 51 -1.03 -16.09 -6.93
N ALA A 52 -0.41 -15.28 -7.80
CA ALA A 52 -1.03 -14.10 -8.38
C ALA A 52 -2.27 -14.46 -9.22
N GLN A 53 -2.18 -15.48 -10.08
CA GLN A 53 -3.31 -15.97 -10.87
C GLN A 53 -4.45 -16.46 -9.98
N ALA A 54 -4.16 -17.26 -8.96
CA ALA A 54 -5.15 -17.75 -8.00
C ALA A 54 -5.82 -16.60 -7.25
N TYR A 55 -5.07 -15.58 -6.87
CA TYR A 55 -5.59 -14.37 -6.22
C TYR A 55 -6.61 -13.64 -7.09
N PHE A 56 -6.28 -13.35 -8.35
CA PHE A 56 -7.20 -12.69 -9.28
C PHE A 56 -8.38 -13.55 -9.69
N ALA A 57 -8.24 -14.88 -9.66
CA ALA A 57 -9.35 -15.82 -9.84
C ALA A 57 -10.26 -15.95 -8.61
N GLY A 58 -9.98 -15.23 -7.51
CA GLY A 58 -10.76 -15.26 -6.27
C GLY A 58 -10.44 -16.44 -5.35
N ASN A 59 -9.53 -17.34 -5.74
CA ASN A 59 -9.12 -18.47 -4.89
C ASN A 59 -8.02 -18.03 -3.92
N LYS A 60 -8.43 -17.32 -2.87
CA LYS A 60 -7.52 -16.69 -1.92
C LYS A 60 -6.65 -17.70 -1.15
N GLN A 61 -7.20 -18.86 -0.77
CA GLN A 61 -6.43 -19.88 -0.05
C GLN A 61 -5.30 -20.42 -0.91
N LYS A 62 -5.61 -20.82 -2.15
CA LYS A 62 -4.58 -21.30 -3.08
C LYS A 62 -3.53 -20.21 -3.38
N ALA A 63 -3.96 -18.94 -3.41
CA ALA A 63 -3.04 -17.82 -3.56
C ALA A 63 -2.08 -17.72 -2.38
N VAL A 64 -2.58 -17.82 -1.13
CA VAL A 64 -1.74 -17.78 0.08
C VAL A 64 -0.71 -18.90 0.07
N ASP A 65 -1.12 -20.14 -0.25
CA ASP A 65 -0.22 -21.30 -0.23
C ASP A 65 0.94 -21.11 -1.24
N ALA A 66 0.62 -20.74 -2.48
CA ALA A 66 1.63 -20.54 -3.52
C ALA A 66 2.52 -19.31 -3.25
N LEU A 67 1.93 -18.20 -2.76
CA LEU A 67 2.68 -17.00 -2.38
C LEU A 67 3.59 -17.26 -1.16
N SER A 68 3.16 -18.10 -0.19
CA SER A 68 3.98 -18.46 0.96
C SER A 68 5.24 -19.20 0.54
N PHE A 69 5.12 -20.18 -0.34
CA PHE A 69 6.29 -20.87 -0.90
C PHE A 69 7.24 -19.89 -1.60
N ALA A 70 6.73 -19.00 -2.45
CA ALA A 70 7.55 -18.01 -3.13
C ALA A 70 8.23 -17.03 -2.15
N ALA A 71 7.51 -16.58 -1.12
CA ALA A 71 8.00 -15.64 -0.12
C ALA A 71 9.07 -16.25 0.79
N GLU A 72 8.91 -17.50 1.18
CA GLU A 72 9.92 -18.26 1.96
C GLU A 72 11.21 -18.45 1.17
N ASN A 73 11.11 -18.56 -0.15
CA ASN A 73 12.24 -18.67 -1.06
C ASN A 73 12.73 -17.30 -1.58
N GLY A 74 12.38 -16.20 -0.88
CA GLY A 74 13.01 -14.89 -1.06
C GLY A 74 12.47 -14.05 -2.21
N VAL A 75 11.27 -14.32 -2.76
CA VAL A 75 10.67 -13.48 -3.81
C VAL A 75 10.04 -12.23 -3.18
N PRO A 76 10.60 -11.01 -3.38
CA PRO A 76 10.12 -9.79 -2.70
C PRO A 76 8.67 -9.44 -3.05
N ALA A 77 8.26 -9.65 -4.29
CA ALA A 77 6.88 -9.43 -4.73
C ALA A 77 5.87 -10.33 -3.99
N ALA A 78 6.25 -11.60 -3.70
CA ALA A 78 5.43 -12.51 -2.93
C ALA A 78 5.37 -12.11 -1.45
N GLN A 79 6.52 -11.75 -0.87
CA GLN A 79 6.59 -11.23 0.50
C GLN A 79 5.72 -9.97 0.66
N TRP A 80 5.81 -9.04 -0.29
CA TRP A 80 5.00 -7.82 -0.29
C TRP A 80 3.51 -8.13 -0.40
N LYS A 81 3.13 -9.03 -1.32
CA LYS A 81 1.71 -9.40 -1.50
C LYS A 81 1.13 -10.05 -0.25
N LEU A 82 1.86 -10.96 0.38
CA LEU A 82 1.44 -11.57 1.66
C LEU A 82 1.37 -10.54 2.78
N GLY A 83 2.37 -9.66 2.87
CA GLY A 83 2.34 -8.55 3.83
C GLY A 83 1.05 -7.73 3.71
N ARG A 84 0.65 -7.41 2.47
CA ARG A 84 -0.62 -6.71 2.20
C ARG A 84 -1.84 -7.55 2.56
N MET A 85 -1.86 -8.82 2.21
CA MET A 85 -2.97 -9.72 2.54
C MET A 85 -3.19 -9.83 4.05
N TYR A 86 -2.11 -9.93 4.84
CA TYR A 86 -2.20 -9.94 6.30
C TYR A 86 -2.59 -8.57 6.89
N ALA A 87 -2.11 -7.47 6.32
CA ALA A 87 -2.49 -6.12 6.78
C ALA A 87 -3.95 -5.78 6.51
N ASP A 88 -4.51 -6.29 5.40
CA ASP A 88 -5.88 -5.97 4.97
C ASP A 88 -6.90 -7.07 5.35
N GLY A 89 -6.46 -8.21 5.92
CA GLY A 89 -7.31 -9.38 6.18
C GLY A 89 -7.86 -10.02 4.90
N ASP A 90 -7.14 -9.90 3.77
CA ASP A 90 -7.61 -10.31 2.45
C ASP A 90 -7.27 -11.78 2.14
N GLY A 91 -8.20 -12.68 2.44
CA GLY A 91 -8.04 -14.13 2.26
C GLY A 91 -7.32 -14.84 3.40
N VAL A 92 -6.89 -14.09 4.40
CA VAL A 92 -6.31 -14.54 5.68
C VAL A 92 -6.90 -13.70 6.81
N ALA A 93 -6.79 -14.16 8.05
CA ALA A 93 -7.11 -13.29 9.19
C ALA A 93 -6.12 -12.12 9.24
N GLU A 94 -6.63 -10.92 9.52
CA GLU A 94 -5.80 -9.71 9.71
C GLU A 94 -4.76 -9.96 10.82
N ASP A 95 -3.49 -9.66 10.51
CA ASP A 95 -2.37 -9.82 11.41
C ASP A 95 -1.27 -8.82 11.07
N ASP A 96 -1.34 -7.66 11.70
CA ASP A 96 -0.36 -6.58 11.51
C ASP A 96 1.07 -6.98 11.83
N LEU A 97 1.27 -7.88 12.82
CA LEU A 97 2.61 -8.33 13.17
C LEU A 97 3.21 -9.24 12.08
N LYS A 98 2.40 -10.10 11.48
CA LYS A 98 2.84 -10.89 10.32
C LYS A 98 3.11 -10.00 9.12
N ALA A 99 2.23 -9.05 8.83
CA ALA A 99 2.43 -8.06 7.79
C ALA A 99 3.75 -7.30 7.97
N PHE A 100 3.98 -6.77 9.17
CA PHE A 100 5.24 -6.10 9.52
C PHE A 100 6.47 -6.99 9.32
N LYS A 101 6.39 -8.28 9.72
CA LYS A 101 7.50 -9.22 9.52
C LYS A 101 7.81 -9.47 8.05
N TYR A 102 6.79 -9.59 7.18
CA TYR A 102 7.01 -9.73 5.74
C TYR A 102 7.66 -8.49 5.14
N PHE A 103 7.19 -7.29 5.49
CA PHE A 103 7.78 -6.04 5.02
C PHE A 103 9.21 -5.86 5.55
N SER A 104 9.48 -6.18 6.83
CA SER A 104 10.82 -6.11 7.40
C SER A 104 11.79 -7.06 6.70
N ARG A 105 11.36 -8.28 6.34
CA ARG A 105 12.19 -9.22 5.60
C ARG A 105 12.61 -8.67 4.24
N ILE A 106 11.70 -8.00 3.52
CA ILE A 106 12.05 -7.32 2.26
C ILE A 106 13.11 -6.23 2.51
N ALA A 107 12.87 -5.39 3.52
CA ALA A 107 13.81 -4.31 3.85
C ALA A 107 15.20 -4.85 4.24
N ASP A 108 15.25 -5.91 5.05
CA ASP A 108 16.51 -6.52 5.51
C ASP A 108 17.30 -7.17 4.38
N GLN A 109 16.63 -7.74 3.38
CA GLN A 109 17.26 -8.47 2.28
C GLN A 109 17.60 -7.62 1.07
N HIS A 110 16.89 -6.51 0.85
CA HIS A 110 16.90 -5.75 -0.39
C HIS A 110 17.08 -4.24 -0.19
N ALA A 111 17.49 -3.78 1.02
CA ALA A 111 17.70 -2.34 1.25
C ALA A 111 18.64 -1.72 0.23
N ASP A 112 19.72 -2.40 -0.10
CA ASP A 112 20.79 -1.90 -0.97
C ASP A 112 20.55 -2.18 -2.48
N ASP A 113 19.39 -2.74 -2.83
CA ASP A 113 19.02 -2.98 -4.23
C ASP A 113 19.01 -1.66 -5.02
N ALA A 114 19.49 -1.69 -6.26
CA ALA A 114 19.47 -0.50 -7.10
C ALA A 114 18.04 0.03 -7.28
N PRO A 115 17.84 1.37 -7.21
CA PRO A 115 16.50 1.96 -7.43
C PRO A 115 15.89 1.66 -8.80
N SER A 116 16.69 1.21 -9.76
CA SER A 116 16.28 0.78 -11.09
C SER A 116 15.99 -0.72 -11.19
N SER A 117 16.15 -1.50 -10.12
CA SER A 117 15.86 -2.93 -10.14
C SER A 117 14.36 -3.20 -10.26
N GLU A 118 14.00 -4.35 -10.83
CA GLU A 118 12.58 -4.78 -10.90
C GLU A 118 11.93 -4.93 -9.53
N GLN A 119 12.72 -5.16 -8.48
CA GLN A 119 12.25 -5.33 -7.11
C GLN A 119 12.07 -4.00 -6.37
N ALA A 120 12.72 -2.93 -6.83
CA ALA A 120 12.72 -1.64 -6.16
C ALA A 120 11.33 -1.10 -5.76
N PRO A 121 10.26 -1.26 -6.57
CA PRO A 121 8.92 -0.83 -6.17
C PRO A 121 8.38 -1.56 -4.93
N TYR A 122 8.66 -2.87 -4.80
CA TYR A 122 8.24 -3.67 -3.64
C TYR A 122 9.06 -3.32 -2.40
N VAL A 123 10.36 -3.12 -2.57
CA VAL A 123 11.29 -2.71 -1.50
C VAL A 123 10.89 -1.35 -0.95
N ALA A 124 10.71 -0.36 -1.81
CA ALA A 124 10.29 0.99 -1.42
C ALA A 124 8.94 0.98 -0.71
N SER A 125 7.96 0.20 -1.22
CA SER A 125 6.64 0.07 -0.60
C SER A 125 6.69 -0.65 0.75
N ALA A 126 7.61 -1.60 0.93
CA ALA A 126 7.84 -2.25 2.22
C ALA A 126 8.37 -1.24 3.27
N PHE A 127 9.32 -0.39 2.90
CA PHE A 127 9.77 0.70 3.77
C PHE A 127 8.64 1.65 4.15
N VAL A 128 7.73 1.99 3.22
CA VAL A 128 6.55 2.81 3.51
C VAL A 128 5.65 2.12 4.53
N ALA A 129 5.37 0.84 4.36
CA ALA A 129 4.55 0.08 5.30
C ALA A 129 5.19 0.02 6.70
N ILE A 130 6.49 -0.27 6.79
CA ILE A 130 7.25 -0.30 8.05
C ILE A 130 7.21 1.09 8.72
N GLY A 131 7.45 2.15 7.97
CA GLY A 131 7.35 3.53 8.48
C GLY A 131 5.97 3.85 9.03
N SER A 132 4.91 3.39 8.37
CA SER A 132 3.52 3.56 8.82
C SER A 132 3.26 2.81 10.13
N TYR A 133 3.74 1.58 10.26
CA TYR A 133 3.66 0.84 11.53
C TYR A 133 4.43 1.52 12.68
N TYR A 134 5.55 2.17 12.39
CA TYR A 134 6.23 2.97 13.42
C TYR A 134 5.52 4.29 13.76
N LEU A 135 4.58 4.79 12.94
CA LEU A 135 3.74 5.92 13.35
C LEU A 135 2.65 5.50 14.32
N THR A 136 2.01 4.36 14.11
CA THR A 136 0.85 3.90 14.90
C THR A 136 1.21 2.92 15.99
N GLY A 137 2.29 2.17 15.81
CA GLY A 137 2.59 0.96 16.59
C GLY A 137 1.69 -0.21 16.19
N ILE A 138 1.98 -1.39 16.74
CA ILE A 138 1.13 -2.59 16.64
C ILE A 138 0.78 -3.00 18.06
N GLN A 139 -0.52 -3.11 18.36
CA GLN A 139 -1.01 -3.40 19.71
C GLN A 139 -0.46 -4.74 20.22
N ASN A 140 -0.15 -4.80 21.51
CA ASN A 140 0.34 -6.00 22.19
C ASN A 140 1.64 -6.61 21.61
N THR A 141 2.44 -5.81 20.89
CA THR A 141 3.72 -6.24 20.31
C THR A 141 4.89 -5.35 20.76
N ALA A 142 6.10 -5.70 20.33
CA ALA A 142 7.30 -4.87 20.52
C ALA A 142 7.36 -3.65 19.57
N VAL A 143 6.53 -3.60 18.54
CA VAL A 143 6.48 -2.48 17.59
C VAL A 143 5.67 -1.34 18.22
N LYS A 144 6.37 -0.44 18.89
CA LYS A 144 5.78 0.74 19.54
C LYS A 144 5.84 1.97 18.63
N PRO A 145 4.91 2.95 18.80
CA PRO A 145 4.98 4.21 18.07
C PRO A 145 6.34 4.87 18.24
N ASN A 146 6.96 5.25 17.11
CA ASN A 146 8.25 5.91 17.08
C ASN A 146 8.35 6.82 15.84
N VAL A 147 7.95 8.07 15.99
CA VAL A 147 7.92 9.07 14.90
C VAL A 147 9.31 9.32 14.32
N ARG A 148 10.37 9.32 15.14
CA ARG A 148 11.75 9.49 14.68
C ARG A 148 12.15 8.34 13.75
N ARG A 149 11.89 7.09 14.17
CA ARG A 149 12.17 5.92 13.34
C ARG A 149 11.36 5.91 12.05
N ALA A 150 10.07 6.26 12.12
CA ALA A 150 9.24 6.41 10.92
C ALA A 150 9.83 7.43 9.94
N ARG A 151 10.29 8.58 10.43
CA ARG A 151 10.92 9.62 9.62
C ARG A 151 12.19 9.13 8.94
N GLU A 152 13.08 8.45 9.65
CA GLU A 152 14.30 7.86 9.10
C GLU A 152 13.98 6.93 7.92
N ILE A 153 13.00 6.04 8.13
CA ILE A 153 12.55 5.05 7.14
C ILE A 153 11.93 5.74 5.92
N PHE A 154 11.02 6.71 6.13
CA PHE A 154 10.44 7.45 5.01
C PHE A 154 11.50 8.28 4.28
N THR A 155 12.47 8.85 4.99
CA THR A 155 13.58 9.61 4.36
C THR A 155 14.37 8.70 3.45
N TYR A 156 14.67 7.47 3.89
CA TYR A 156 15.37 6.50 3.05
C TYR A 156 14.58 6.15 1.78
N ALA A 157 13.32 5.73 1.93
CA ALA A 157 12.46 5.37 0.80
C ALA A 157 12.20 6.55 -0.16
N ALA A 158 12.05 7.77 0.39
CA ALA A 158 11.81 8.98 -0.37
C ALA A 158 13.05 9.46 -1.16
N SER A 159 14.24 9.33 -0.55
CA SER A 159 15.48 9.85 -1.13
C SER A 159 16.15 8.84 -2.05
N TYR A 160 16.29 7.59 -1.60
CA TYR A 160 17.02 6.56 -2.34
C TYR A 160 16.16 5.97 -3.48
N PHE A 161 14.96 5.49 -3.15
CA PHE A 161 14.04 4.93 -4.16
C PHE A 161 13.17 5.99 -4.84
N GLY A 162 13.12 7.20 -4.33
CA GLY A 162 12.24 8.22 -4.87
C GLY A 162 10.75 7.88 -4.73
N ASN A 163 10.34 7.03 -3.79
CA ASN A 163 8.97 6.56 -3.65
C ASN A 163 8.00 7.70 -3.32
N ALA A 164 6.90 7.83 -4.06
CA ALA A 164 5.96 8.94 -3.93
C ALA A 164 5.19 8.91 -2.60
N ASP A 165 4.81 7.72 -2.12
CA ASP A 165 4.10 7.55 -0.85
C ASP A 165 5.01 7.91 0.33
N ALA A 166 6.31 7.54 0.25
CA ALA A 166 7.31 7.93 1.25
C ALA A 166 7.52 9.45 1.27
N GLN A 167 7.62 10.08 0.09
CA GLN A 167 7.74 11.53 -0.06
C GLN A 167 6.51 12.25 0.51
N TYR A 168 5.31 11.72 0.28
CA TYR A 168 4.06 12.23 0.84
C TYR A 168 4.04 12.11 2.38
N ASN A 169 4.34 10.92 2.92
CA ASN A 169 4.37 10.70 4.36
C ASN A 169 5.41 11.57 5.07
N LEU A 170 6.59 11.70 4.46
CA LEU A 170 7.65 12.59 4.98
C LEU A 170 7.19 14.06 4.96
N GLY A 171 6.54 14.50 3.88
CA GLY A 171 5.93 15.83 3.81
C GLY A 171 4.92 16.08 4.92
N ARG A 172 4.04 15.09 5.19
CA ARG A 172 3.09 15.17 6.30
C ARG A 172 3.77 15.27 7.68
N LEU A 173 4.85 14.52 7.88
CA LEU A 173 5.61 14.60 9.13
C LEU A 173 6.23 15.99 9.34
N TYR A 174 6.70 16.65 8.29
CA TYR A 174 7.18 18.03 8.37
C TYR A 174 6.07 19.04 8.62
N LEU A 175 4.82 18.80 8.19
CA LEU A 175 3.68 19.66 8.49
C LEU A 175 3.28 19.63 9.97
N VAL A 176 3.33 18.46 10.59
CA VAL A 176 2.88 18.29 11.99
C VAL A 176 4.02 18.50 12.98
N GLY A 177 5.25 18.34 12.52
CA GLY A 177 6.38 18.09 13.39
C GLY A 177 6.33 16.68 13.95
N GLY A 178 6.90 16.45 15.12
CA GLY A 178 6.80 15.16 15.81
C GLY A 178 8.12 14.72 16.43
N GLY A 179 8.04 13.97 17.52
CA GLY A 179 9.17 13.79 18.40
C GLY A 179 9.50 15.13 19.07
N ASN A 180 10.72 15.60 18.93
CA ASN A 180 11.15 16.92 19.43
C ASN A 180 11.29 17.98 18.33
N GLU A 181 10.78 17.71 17.11
CA GLU A 181 10.94 18.63 15.99
C GLU A 181 9.70 19.49 15.78
N LYS A 182 9.95 20.75 15.47
CA LYS A 182 8.88 21.72 15.14
C LYS A 182 8.39 21.50 13.70
N PRO A 183 7.13 21.90 13.39
CA PRO A 183 6.65 21.96 12.02
C PRO A 183 7.58 22.79 11.12
N ASP A 184 7.82 22.28 9.91
CA ASP A 184 8.56 22.99 8.85
C ASP A 184 7.76 22.92 7.54
N PRO A 185 6.91 23.94 7.28
CA PRO A 185 6.07 23.98 6.08
C PRO A 185 6.89 24.08 4.78
N HIS A 186 8.09 24.64 4.82
CA HIS A 186 8.95 24.71 3.63
C HIS A 186 9.51 23.36 3.25
N MET A 187 10.00 22.60 4.24
CA MET A 187 10.44 21.23 4.00
C MET A 187 9.27 20.32 3.59
N ALA A 188 8.11 20.50 4.22
CA ALA A 188 6.89 19.81 3.82
C ALA A 188 6.55 20.07 2.36
N ALA A 189 6.52 21.33 1.93
CA ALA A 189 6.24 21.71 0.54
C ALA A 189 7.22 21.07 -0.45
N ARG A 190 8.50 20.96 -0.09
CA ARG A 190 9.53 20.34 -0.96
C ARG A 190 9.21 18.85 -1.19
N TRP A 191 8.95 18.09 -0.12
CA TRP A 191 8.65 16.66 -0.22
C TRP A 191 7.30 16.40 -0.89
N LEU A 192 6.26 17.15 -0.51
CA LEU A 192 4.93 17.07 -1.14
C LEU A 192 4.99 17.38 -2.63
N LYS A 193 5.82 18.35 -3.04
CA LYS A 193 6.01 18.68 -4.46
C LYS A 193 6.61 17.52 -5.25
N LEU A 194 7.59 16.80 -4.69
CA LEU A 194 8.19 15.63 -5.34
C LEU A 194 7.14 14.53 -5.57
N ALA A 195 6.32 14.22 -4.56
CA ALA A 195 5.23 13.27 -4.68
C ALA A 195 4.15 13.75 -5.67
N ALA A 196 3.76 15.03 -5.59
CA ALA A 196 2.75 15.63 -6.44
C ALA A 196 3.13 15.58 -7.94
N LEU A 197 4.41 15.81 -8.26
CA LEU A 197 4.94 15.71 -9.62
C LEU A 197 4.90 14.28 -10.18
N LYS A 198 4.85 13.27 -9.31
CA LYS A 198 4.68 11.85 -9.67
C LYS A 198 3.21 11.42 -9.73
N GLY A 199 2.29 12.35 -9.57
CA GLY A 199 0.86 12.09 -9.65
C GLY A 199 0.21 11.58 -8.37
N HIS A 200 0.90 11.63 -7.22
CA HIS A 200 0.30 11.28 -5.93
C HIS A 200 -0.76 12.33 -5.54
N TYR A 201 -2.04 11.97 -5.66
CA TYR A 201 -3.12 12.97 -5.58
C TYR A 201 -3.32 13.56 -4.18
N GLU A 202 -3.12 12.77 -3.11
CA GLU A 202 -3.17 13.34 -1.76
C GLU A 202 -2.01 14.31 -1.51
N ALA A 203 -0.84 14.08 -2.11
CA ALA A 203 0.26 15.05 -2.04
C ALA A 203 -0.05 16.32 -2.84
N GLN A 204 -0.69 16.20 -4.00
CA GLN A 204 -1.18 17.34 -4.78
C GLN A 204 -2.16 18.19 -3.95
N ALA A 205 -3.15 17.53 -3.33
CA ALA A 205 -4.14 18.21 -2.49
C ALA A 205 -3.51 18.86 -1.25
N THR A 206 -2.62 18.12 -0.55
CA THR A 206 -1.96 18.64 0.66
C THR A 206 -1.03 19.80 0.33
N LEU A 207 -0.26 19.72 -0.76
CA LEU A 207 0.56 20.82 -1.25
C LEU A 207 -0.31 22.02 -1.64
N GLY A 208 -1.41 21.76 -2.34
CA GLY A 208 -2.36 22.78 -2.74
C GLY A 208 -2.93 23.54 -1.55
N LYS A 209 -3.37 22.80 -0.52
CA LYS A 209 -3.84 23.37 0.75
C LYS A 209 -2.76 24.22 1.43
N LEU A 210 -1.55 23.68 1.53
CA LEU A 210 -0.42 24.38 2.14
C LEU A 210 -0.11 25.71 1.42
N LEU A 211 0.05 25.67 0.10
CA LEU A 211 0.36 26.85 -0.70
C LEU A 211 -0.75 27.89 -0.72
N PHE A 212 -2.01 27.49 -0.52
CA PHE A 212 -3.15 28.40 -0.58
C PHE A 212 -3.45 29.07 0.76
N PHE A 213 -3.35 28.34 1.86
CA PHE A 213 -3.86 28.77 3.17
C PHE A 213 -2.77 29.10 4.19
N ASP A 214 -1.50 28.72 3.96
CA ASP A 214 -0.42 28.97 4.89
C ASP A 214 0.36 30.22 4.51
N ASP A 215 0.32 31.23 5.37
CA ASP A 215 0.97 32.51 5.14
C ASP A 215 2.50 32.38 5.06
N ALA A 216 3.11 31.37 5.72
CA ALA A 216 4.54 31.10 5.62
C ALA A 216 4.99 30.78 4.19
N MET A 217 4.07 30.32 3.33
CA MET A 217 4.38 29.99 1.94
C MET A 217 4.36 31.20 0.99
N GLY A 218 4.03 32.38 1.49
CA GLY A 218 3.93 33.61 0.69
C GLY A 218 2.82 33.56 -0.37
N PRO A 219 2.89 34.42 -1.43
CA PRO A 219 1.79 34.63 -2.37
C PRO A 219 1.67 33.48 -3.42
N ASN A 220 1.37 32.27 -2.96
CA ASN A 220 1.30 31.08 -3.80
C ASN A 220 -0.13 30.57 -4.08
N ARG A 221 -1.17 31.36 -3.80
CA ARG A 221 -2.59 30.96 -3.90
C ARG A 221 -2.99 30.40 -5.26
N VAL A 222 -2.51 31.00 -6.34
CA VAL A 222 -2.80 30.50 -7.70
C VAL A 222 -2.23 29.08 -7.92
N ARG A 223 -1.01 28.82 -7.44
CA ARG A 223 -0.42 27.47 -7.52
C ARG A 223 -1.12 26.50 -6.56
N GLY A 224 -1.53 26.99 -5.38
CA GLY A 224 -2.30 26.21 -4.42
C GLY A 224 -3.61 25.71 -5.03
N LEU A 225 -4.39 26.64 -5.62
CA LEU A 225 -5.65 26.31 -6.30
C LEU A 225 -5.42 25.38 -7.51
N MET A 226 -4.35 25.58 -8.29
CA MET A 226 -3.95 24.68 -9.38
C MET A 226 -3.79 23.24 -8.88
N TRP A 227 -3.00 23.01 -7.82
CA TRP A 227 -2.76 21.66 -7.30
C TRP A 227 -4.02 21.01 -6.73
N LEU A 228 -4.87 21.76 -6.04
CA LEU A 228 -6.18 21.28 -5.58
C LEU A 228 -7.09 20.88 -6.75
N THR A 229 -7.07 21.66 -7.83
CA THR A 229 -7.84 21.34 -9.05
C THR A 229 -7.34 20.06 -9.72
N ILE A 230 -6.02 19.83 -9.78
CA ILE A 230 -5.42 18.62 -10.34
C ILE A 230 -5.74 17.38 -9.50
N ALA A 231 -5.79 17.52 -8.17
CA ALA A 231 -6.08 16.41 -7.26
C ALA A 231 -7.55 15.96 -7.30
N LEU A 232 -8.48 16.90 -7.50
CA LEU A 232 -9.92 16.71 -7.37
C LEU A 232 -10.50 15.51 -8.17
N PRO A 233 -10.16 15.29 -9.45
CA PRO A 233 -10.71 14.17 -10.22
C PRO A 233 -10.35 12.77 -9.68
N ARG A 234 -9.34 12.69 -8.79
CA ARG A 234 -8.88 11.43 -8.18
C ARG A 234 -9.36 11.25 -6.75
N ALA A 235 -10.03 12.26 -6.19
CA ALA A 235 -10.61 12.21 -4.86
C ALA A 235 -11.93 11.44 -4.89
N HIS A 236 -12.01 10.34 -4.12
CA HIS A 236 -13.18 9.48 -4.11
C HIS A 236 -13.57 9.04 -2.70
N GLY A 237 -14.86 9.05 -2.44
CA GLY A 237 -15.44 8.57 -1.19
C GLY A 237 -15.16 9.49 0.01
N MET A 238 -15.62 9.05 1.17
CA MET A 238 -15.62 9.87 2.40
C MET A 238 -14.21 10.23 2.90
N LYS A 239 -13.22 9.36 2.66
CA LYS A 239 -11.84 9.62 3.11
C LYS A 239 -11.22 10.83 2.40
N ASP A 240 -11.68 11.13 1.19
CA ASP A 240 -11.15 12.19 0.33
C ASP A 240 -12.04 13.45 0.31
N ALA A 241 -13.18 13.46 1.05
CA ALA A 241 -14.11 14.59 1.11
C ALA A 241 -13.40 15.92 1.47
N TRP A 242 -12.37 15.84 2.33
CA TRP A 242 -11.56 17.01 2.69
C TRP A 242 -10.86 17.68 1.50
N ILE A 243 -10.57 16.93 0.42
CA ILE A 243 -9.94 17.45 -0.81
C ILE A 243 -10.96 18.32 -1.55
N THR A 244 -12.19 17.80 -1.71
CA THR A 244 -13.30 18.55 -2.32
C THR A 244 -13.61 19.82 -1.54
N ASP A 245 -13.81 19.70 -0.22
CA ASP A 245 -14.11 20.85 0.66
C ASP A 245 -13.00 21.90 0.61
N THR A 246 -11.73 21.46 0.60
CA THR A 246 -10.58 22.37 0.53
C THR A 246 -10.53 23.09 -0.81
N GLN A 247 -10.77 22.37 -1.92
CA GLN A 247 -10.77 22.96 -3.26
C GLN A 247 -11.92 23.96 -3.43
N GLU A 248 -13.15 23.62 -3.03
CA GLU A 248 -14.30 24.50 -3.08
C GLU A 248 -14.07 25.78 -2.26
N ARG A 249 -13.52 25.64 -1.04
CA ARG A 249 -13.16 26.77 -0.20
C ARG A 249 -12.09 27.64 -0.84
N ALA A 250 -11.04 27.06 -1.39
CA ALA A 250 -9.98 27.79 -2.08
C ALA A 250 -10.53 28.51 -3.32
N PHE A 251 -11.40 27.85 -4.08
CA PHE A 251 -12.04 28.41 -5.25
C PHE A 251 -12.94 29.58 -4.89
N SER A 252 -13.77 29.48 -3.85
CA SER A 252 -14.66 30.57 -3.39
C SER A 252 -13.89 31.80 -2.91
N LEU A 253 -12.76 31.62 -2.25
CA LEU A 253 -11.89 32.70 -1.75
C LEU A 253 -10.99 33.32 -2.83
N SER A 254 -10.94 32.75 -4.04
CA SER A 254 -10.12 33.27 -5.13
C SER A 254 -10.86 34.30 -5.99
N SER A 255 -10.15 35.30 -6.46
CA SER A 255 -10.64 36.21 -7.49
C SER A 255 -10.80 35.48 -8.82
N GLU A 256 -11.62 36.05 -9.72
CA GLU A 256 -11.81 35.49 -11.06
C GLU A 256 -10.48 35.33 -11.83
N THR A 257 -9.60 36.30 -11.66
CA THR A 257 -8.27 36.29 -12.30
C THR A 257 -7.42 35.11 -11.77
N GLU A 258 -7.42 34.90 -10.45
CA GLU A 258 -6.70 33.76 -9.84
C GLU A 258 -7.26 32.43 -10.30
N ARG A 259 -8.59 32.29 -10.34
CA ARG A 259 -9.28 31.07 -10.85
C ARG A 259 -8.87 30.75 -12.27
N ARG A 260 -8.98 31.73 -13.19
CA ARG A 260 -8.58 31.57 -14.61
C ARG A 260 -7.11 31.16 -14.75
N ARG A 261 -6.21 31.78 -13.98
CA ARG A 261 -4.77 31.43 -14.00
C ARG A 261 -4.53 30.02 -13.48
N ALA A 262 -5.15 29.64 -12.36
CA ALA A 262 -5.02 28.32 -11.78
C ALA A 262 -5.53 27.21 -12.73
N MET A 263 -6.71 27.40 -13.32
CA MET A 263 -7.28 26.47 -14.31
C MET A 263 -6.38 26.30 -15.55
N LYS A 264 -5.84 27.41 -16.08
CA LYS A 264 -4.91 27.34 -17.21
C LYS A 264 -3.63 26.56 -16.86
N LEU A 265 -3.10 26.75 -15.65
CA LEU A 265 -1.92 26.00 -15.19
C LEU A 265 -2.23 24.52 -14.98
N ALA A 266 -3.40 24.17 -14.43
CA ALA A 266 -3.83 22.80 -14.26
C ALA A 266 -3.96 22.08 -15.61
N GLN A 267 -4.64 22.66 -16.59
CA GLN A 267 -4.77 22.13 -17.94
C GLN A 267 -3.42 21.92 -18.63
N HIS A 268 -2.48 22.86 -18.45
CA HIS A 268 -1.14 22.73 -19.02
C HIS A 268 -0.37 21.58 -18.39
N TRP A 269 -0.48 21.41 -17.06
CA TRP A 269 0.15 20.33 -16.33
C TRP A 269 -0.38 18.96 -16.79
N GLU A 270 -1.71 18.80 -16.88
CA GLU A 270 -2.37 17.56 -17.33
C GLU A 270 -1.93 17.15 -18.74
N LYS A 271 -1.87 18.11 -19.67
CA LYS A 271 -1.39 17.85 -21.05
C LYS A 271 0.05 17.36 -21.06
N LYS A 272 0.92 17.92 -20.20
CA LYS A 272 2.31 17.51 -20.11
C LYS A 272 2.46 16.14 -19.46
N ASP A 273 1.68 15.83 -18.41
CA ASP A 273 1.66 14.53 -17.74
C ASP A 273 1.20 13.41 -18.69
N ILE A 274 0.16 13.66 -19.49
CA ILE A 274 -0.31 12.71 -20.52
C ILE A 274 0.76 12.48 -21.59
N ALA A 275 1.47 13.52 -22.01
CA ALA A 275 2.50 13.40 -23.06
C ALA A 275 3.80 12.70 -22.57
N SER A 276 3.99 12.57 -21.25
CA SER A 276 5.17 11.95 -20.63
C SER A 276 4.96 10.47 -20.21
N ARG A 277 3.73 9.96 -20.34
CA ARG A 277 3.34 8.57 -20.08
C ARG A 277 3.34 7.74 -21.36
#